data_d9a0a6e98e9a85ff4c2ca5b5f2196b00
#
_entry.id   d9a0a6e98e9a85ff4c2ca5b5f2196b00
#
_cell.length_a   1.000
_cell.length_b   1.000
_cell.length_c   1.000
_cell.angle_alpha   90.00
_cell.angle_beta   90.00
_cell.angle_gamma   90.00
#
_symmetry.space_group_name_H-M   'P 1'
#
loop_
_entity.id
_entity.type
_entity.pdbx_description
1 polymer ?
#
loop_
_entity_poly.entity_id
_entity_poly.type
_entity_poly.pdbx_seq_one_letter_code
_entity_poly.pdbx_strand_id
1 'polypeptide(L)'
;MPNYGDPKYWEDRYKNSKGSFDWLEDYQSLKPTILKLNLSKEANILNLGCGNSPFCEDMYEDGFHNISNIDISNNAIEIMKNRNEKRKEMTFEVMDVRNLKFNNLTFDLAVDKSTIDALLCGNSSYLNVAKMLKEVQRVLKGNFLL
;
A
#
# COMPACT_ATOMS: atom_id res chain seq x y z
N MET A 1 18.63 -13.32 10.33
CA MET A 1 18.14 -12.17 9.55
C MET A 1 16.62 -12.21 9.51
N PRO A 2 15.93 -11.06 9.56
CA PRO A 2 14.49 -11.03 9.41
C PRO A 2 14.08 -11.59 8.03
N ASN A 3 13.04 -12.41 8.01
CA ASN A 3 12.49 -12.91 6.75
C ASN A 3 11.34 -11.99 6.30
N TYR A 4 11.67 -10.92 5.61
CA TYR A 4 10.69 -9.93 5.13
C TYR A 4 9.68 -10.51 4.11
N GLY A 5 9.98 -11.66 3.49
CA GLY A 5 9.05 -12.35 2.60
C GLY A 5 8.01 -13.21 3.32
N ASP A 6 8.10 -13.36 4.64
CA ASP A 6 7.17 -14.14 5.44
C ASP A 6 6.04 -13.25 5.99
N PRO A 7 4.77 -13.51 5.66
CA PRO A 7 3.63 -12.77 6.22
C PRO A 7 3.60 -12.77 7.76
N LYS A 8 4.06 -13.86 8.39
CA LYS A 8 4.12 -13.97 9.85
C LYS A 8 5.06 -12.93 10.46
N TYR A 9 6.18 -12.63 9.80
CA TYR A 9 7.10 -11.58 10.25
C TYR A 9 6.38 -10.23 10.41
N TRP A 10 5.57 -9.85 9.41
CA TRP A 10 4.84 -8.57 9.42
C TRP A 10 3.75 -8.55 10.46
N GLU A 11 3.02 -9.66 10.62
CA GLU A 11 1.98 -9.78 11.64
C GLU A 11 2.57 -9.61 13.05
N ASP A 12 3.67 -10.29 13.36
CA ASP A 12 4.36 -10.19 14.65
C ASP A 12 4.97 -8.78 14.87
N ARG A 13 5.51 -8.17 13.80
CA ARG A 13 6.08 -6.82 13.86
C ARG A 13 5.03 -5.78 14.24
N TYR A 14 3.88 -5.80 13.60
CA TYR A 14 2.84 -4.80 13.87
C TYR A 14 2.09 -5.05 15.17
N LYS A 15 2.03 -6.27 15.67
CA LYS A 15 1.44 -6.60 16.98
C LYS A 15 2.05 -5.78 18.13
N ASN A 16 3.35 -5.53 18.07
CA ASN A 16 4.08 -4.82 19.11
C ASN A 16 4.47 -3.39 18.70
N SER A 17 3.97 -2.91 17.59
CA SER A 17 4.35 -1.61 17.06
C SER A 17 3.73 -0.47 17.87
N LYS A 18 4.58 0.48 18.25
CA LYS A 18 4.16 1.75 18.87
C LYS A 18 4.47 2.89 17.90
N GLY A 19 3.44 3.62 17.49
CA GLY A 19 3.57 4.74 16.56
C GLY A 19 3.54 4.33 15.08
N SER A 20 3.85 5.28 14.21
CA SER A 20 3.94 5.10 12.76
C SER A 20 5.38 4.86 12.32
N PHE A 21 5.55 4.19 11.18
CA PHE A 21 6.86 3.94 10.62
C PHE A 21 6.81 3.95 9.09
N ASP A 22 7.71 4.69 8.46
CA ASP A 22 7.95 4.68 7.02
C ASP A 22 9.19 3.88 6.66
N TRP A 23 9.05 3.04 5.66
CA TRP A 23 10.16 2.35 5.02
C TRP A 23 10.66 3.17 3.83
N LEU A 24 11.97 3.42 3.77
CA LEU A 24 12.72 4.09 2.72
C LEU A 24 12.28 5.55 2.48
N GLU A 25 11.07 5.77 1.99
CA GLU A 25 10.57 7.07 1.56
C GLU A 25 9.28 7.45 2.29
N ASP A 26 9.10 8.74 2.56
CA ASP A 26 7.86 9.32 3.05
C ASP A 26 7.03 9.97 1.91
N TYR A 27 5.85 10.45 2.23
CA TYR A 27 5.01 11.11 1.25
C TYR A 27 5.65 12.39 0.70
N GLN A 28 6.34 13.17 1.52
CA GLN A 28 6.94 14.44 1.09
C GLN A 28 8.00 14.23 0.02
N SER A 29 8.77 13.15 0.12
CA SER A 29 9.77 12.75 -0.88
C SER A 29 9.11 12.36 -2.21
N LEU A 30 7.98 11.66 -2.18
CA LEU A 30 7.28 11.17 -3.36
C LEU A 30 6.29 12.17 -3.96
N LYS A 31 5.86 13.15 -3.19
CA LYS A 31 4.87 14.15 -3.59
C LYS A 31 5.20 14.85 -4.92
N PRO A 32 6.43 15.32 -5.18
CA PRO A 32 6.75 15.95 -6.48
C PRO A 32 6.52 15.02 -7.67
N THR A 33 6.79 13.72 -7.51
CA THR A 33 6.55 12.71 -8.55
C THR A 33 5.06 12.48 -8.76
N ILE A 34 4.29 12.36 -7.68
CA ILE A 34 2.85 12.18 -7.73
C ILE A 34 2.17 13.39 -8.40
N LEU A 35 2.58 14.60 -8.06
CA LEU A 35 2.03 15.82 -8.67
C LEU A 35 2.29 15.93 -10.17
N LYS A 36 3.42 15.42 -10.66
CA LYS A 36 3.73 15.37 -12.10
C LYS A 36 2.78 14.47 -12.91
N LEU A 37 2.09 13.56 -12.25
CA LEU A 37 1.10 12.69 -12.91
C LEU A 37 -0.20 13.44 -13.26
N ASN A 38 -0.38 14.65 -12.77
CA ASN A 38 -1.57 15.50 -13.00
C ASN A 38 -2.89 14.79 -12.71
N LEU A 39 -2.92 13.97 -11.66
CA LEU A 39 -4.12 13.25 -11.25
C LEU A 39 -5.18 14.18 -10.69
N SER A 40 -6.44 13.90 -11.02
CA SER A 40 -7.57 14.51 -10.33
C SER A 40 -7.53 14.18 -8.83
N LYS A 41 -7.99 15.08 -7.99
CA LYS A 41 -8.17 14.80 -6.56
C LYS A 41 -9.24 13.72 -6.29
N GLU A 42 -10.11 13.47 -7.27
CA GLU A 42 -11.10 12.38 -7.26
C GLU A 42 -10.52 11.03 -7.74
N ALA A 43 -9.23 10.96 -8.08
CA ALA A 43 -8.58 9.75 -8.54
C ALA A 43 -8.69 8.62 -7.50
N ASN A 44 -8.95 7.40 -7.98
CA ASN A 44 -8.93 6.20 -7.15
C ASN A 44 -7.48 5.70 -7.01
N ILE A 45 -6.99 5.62 -5.80
CA ILE A 45 -5.61 5.28 -5.49
C ILE A 45 -5.55 3.97 -4.69
N LEU A 46 -4.68 3.07 -5.12
CA LEU A 46 -4.37 1.82 -4.40
C LEU A 46 -2.99 1.95 -3.73
N ASN A 47 -2.97 1.82 -2.40
CA ASN A 47 -1.75 1.79 -1.60
C ASN A 47 -1.45 0.34 -1.22
N LEU A 48 -0.41 -0.23 -1.82
CA LEU A 48 -0.01 -1.63 -1.69
C LEU A 48 0.95 -1.80 -0.50
N GLY A 49 0.60 -2.70 0.43
CA GLY A 49 1.41 -2.95 1.61
C GLY A 49 1.54 -1.70 2.50
N CYS A 50 0.41 -1.13 2.90
CA CYS A 50 0.37 0.16 3.59
C CYS A 50 1.08 0.18 4.96
N GLY A 51 1.24 -0.98 5.60
CA GLY A 51 1.79 -1.07 6.95
C GLY A 51 1.08 -0.14 7.92
N ASN A 52 1.84 0.49 8.80
CA ASN A 52 1.38 1.56 9.69
C ASN A 52 1.95 2.95 9.33
N SER A 53 2.40 3.10 8.09
CA SER A 53 2.93 4.35 7.55
C SER A 53 1.87 5.46 7.55
N PRO A 54 2.25 6.73 7.80
CA PRO A 54 1.35 7.87 7.66
C PRO A 54 1.15 8.30 6.20
N PHE A 55 1.75 7.62 5.24
CA PHE A 55 1.75 7.99 3.82
C PHE A 55 0.36 8.29 3.26
N CYS A 56 -0.62 7.41 3.50
CA CYS A 56 -1.99 7.61 3.02
C CYS A 56 -2.68 8.77 3.73
N GLU A 57 -2.33 9.04 4.98
CA GLU A 57 -2.85 10.18 5.74
C GLU A 57 -2.35 11.50 5.15
N ASP A 58 -1.07 11.57 4.84
CA ASP A 58 -0.46 12.76 4.21
C ASP A 58 -1.02 13.00 2.81
N MET A 59 -1.27 11.94 2.02
CA MET A 59 -1.98 12.04 0.75
C MET A 59 -3.40 12.58 0.93
N TYR A 60 -4.10 12.10 1.95
CA TYR A 60 -5.46 12.53 2.26
C TYR A 60 -5.50 14.01 2.59
N GLU A 61 -4.58 14.50 3.42
CA GLU A 61 -4.47 15.93 3.77
C GLU A 61 -4.14 16.80 2.54
N ASP A 62 -3.48 16.23 1.53
CA ASP A 62 -3.23 16.90 0.24
C ASP A 62 -4.44 16.86 -0.71
N GLY A 63 -5.57 16.28 -0.27
CA GLY A 63 -6.84 16.26 -1.00
C GLY A 63 -7.12 15.00 -1.82
N PHE A 64 -6.28 13.98 -1.77
CA PHE A 64 -6.56 12.67 -2.37
C PHE A 64 -7.31 11.79 -1.35
N HIS A 65 -8.61 11.73 -1.44
CA HIS A 65 -9.42 11.06 -0.41
C HIS A 65 -9.77 9.61 -0.75
N ASN A 66 -9.86 9.26 -2.03
CA ASN A 66 -10.27 7.92 -2.48
C ASN A 66 -9.07 6.96 -2.48
N ILE A 67 -8.60 6.57 -1.30
CA ILE A 67 -7.43 5.70 -1.13
C ILE A 67 -7.89 4.36 -0.57
N SER A 68 -7.63 3.29 -1.32
CA SER A 68 -7.77 1.91 -0.86
C SER A 68 -6.41 1.41 -0.36
N ASN A 69 -6.31 1.12 0.92
CA ASN A 69 -5.09 0.67 1.57
C ASN A 69 -5.19 -0.83 1.88
N ILE A 70 -4.20 -1.59 1.47
CA ILE A 70 -4.13 -3.02 1.74
C ILE A 70 -2.82 -3.41 2.39
N ASP A 71 -2.86 -4.41 3.24
CA ASP A 71 -1.70 -5.06 3.83
C ASP A 71 -2.01 -6.53 4.12
N ILE A 72 -0.98 -7.36 4.16
CA ILE A 72 -1.13 -8.78 4.52
C ILE A 72 -1.36 -8.98 6.02
N SER A 73 -0.95 -8.01 6.86
CA SER A 73 -1.06 -8.07 8.32
C SER A 73 -2.41 -7.56 8.81
N ASN A 74 -3.12 -8.40 9.57
CA ASN A 74 -4.32 -7.99 10.30
C ASN A 74 -4.02 -6.88 11.30
N ASN A 75 -2.90 -6.99 12.03
CA ASN A 75 -2.50 -6.00 13.03
C ASN A 75 -2.25 -4.62 12.41
N ALA A 76 -1.57 -4.55 11.26
CA ALA A 76 -1.37 -3.30 10.52
C ALA A 76 -2.71 -2.67 10.14
N ILE A 77 -3.61 -3.45 9.56
CA ILE A 77 -4.92 -2.97 9.12
C ILE A 77 -5.77 -2.48 10.29
N GLU A 78 -5.78 -3.18 11.43
CA GLU A 78 -6.50 -2.72 12.63
C GLU A 78 -5.95 -1.39 13.16
N ILE A 79 -4.63 -1.26 13.25
CA ILE A 79 -3.97 0.00 13.65
C ILE A 79 -4.42 1.15 12.74
N MET A 80 -4.40 0.92 11.43
CA MET A 80 -4.73 1.95 10.45
C MET A 80 -6.22 2.31 10.44
N LYS A 81 -7.11 1.35 10.59
CA LYS A 81 -8.55 1.60 10.76
C LYS A 81 -8.83 2.48 11.96
N ASN A 82 -8.27 2.14 13.11
CA ASN A 82 -8.46 2.90 14.35
C ASN A 82 -7.91 4.32 14.23
N ARG A 83 -6.71 4.48 13.67
CA ARG A 83 -6.06 5.78 13.51
C ARG A 83 -6.80 6.69 12.52
N ASN A 84 -7.48 6.11 11.53
CA ASN A 84 -8.16 6.81 10.45
C ASN A 84 -9.69 6.76 10.56
N GLU A 85 -10.25 6.50 11.72
CA GLU A 85 -11.69 6.37 11.95
C GLU A 85 -12.50 7.55 11.41
N LYS A 86 -11.93 8.74 11.41
CA LYS A 86 -12.59 9.98 10.94
C LYS A 86 -12.47 10.20 9.42
N ARG A 87 -11.55 9.50 8.72
CA ARG A 87 -11.31 9.62 7.28
C ARG A 87 -12.08 8.55 6.52
N LYS A 88 -13.40 8.74 6.41
CA LYS A 88 -14.36 7.71 5.96
C LYS A 88 -14.19 7.28 4.50
N GLU A 89 -13.56 8.10 3.67
CA GLU A 89 -13.33 7.82 2.26
C GLU A 89 -12.16 6.85 2.03
N MET A 90 -11.25 6.74 3.00
CA MET A 90 -10.20 5.74 2.95
C MET A 90 -10.71 4.37 3.40
N THR A 91 -10.28 3.33 2.70
CA THR A 91 -10.54 1.94 3.10
C THR A 91 -9.24 1.25 3.52
N PHE A 92 -9.37 0.28 4.43
CA PHE A 92 -8.25 -0.53 4.91
C PHE A 92 -8.68 -1.98 4.95
N GLU A 93 -8.02 -2.84 4.18
CA GLU A 93 -8.39 -4.24 4.04
C GLU A 93 -7.17 -5.16 4.11
N VAL A 94 -7.34 -6.29 4.80
CA VAL A 94 -6.35 -7.37 4.76
C VAL A 94 -6.41 -8.03 3.40
N MET A 95 -5.30 -7.98 2.65
CA MET A 95 -5.26 -8.51 1.30
C MET A 95 -3.84 -8.84 0.88
N ASP A 96 -3.70 -9.91 0.11
CA ASP A 96 -2.44 -10.28 -0.53
C ASP A 96 -2.31 -9.56 -1.88
N VAL A 97 -1.22 -8.83 -2.08
CA VAL A 97 -0.94 -8.11 -3.33
C VAL A 97 -0.86 -9.03 -4.56
N ARG A 98 -0.64 -10.33 -4.35
CA ARG A 98 -0.59 -11.35 -5.41
C ARG A 98 -1.96 -11.85 -5.85
N ASN A 99 -3.03 -11.46 -5.15
CA ASN A 99 -4.40 -11.87 -5.40
C ASN A 99 -5.37 -10.76 -4.96
N LEU A 100 -5.45 -9.70 -5.76
CA LEU A 100 -6.27 -8.53 -5.46
C LEU A 100 -7.75 -8.81 -5.70
N LYS A 101 -8.59 -8.42 -4.74
CA LYS A 101 -10.05 -8.60 -4.77
C LYS A 101 -10.80 -7.43 -5.41
N PHE A 102 -10.10 -6.64 -6.22
CA PHE A 102 -10.67 -5.53 -6.96
C PHE A 102 -11.00 -5.91 -8.39
N ASN A 103 -11.96 -5.21 -8.98
CA ASN A 103 -12.29 -5.36 -10.39
C ASN A 103 -11.16 -4.83 -11.29
N ASN A 104 -11.19 -5.25 -12.57
CA ASN A 104 -10.28 -4.71 -13.58
C ASN A 104 -10.47 -3.19 -13.70
N LEU A 105 -9.39 -2.48 -14.04
CA LEU A 105 -9.43 -1.05 -14.37
C LEU A 105 -10.16 -0.19 -13.33
N THR A 106 -9.85 -0.41 -12.05
CA THR A 106 -10.48 0.30 -10.93
C THR A 106 -9.69 1.54 -10.51
N PHE A 107 -8.37 1.48 -10.56
CA PHE A 107 -7.49 2.49 -9.99
C PHE A 107 -6.78 3.35 -11.04
N ASP A 108 -6.63 4.62 -10.74
CA ASP A 108 -5.89 5.60 -11.55
C ASP A 108 -4.40 5.63 -11.19
N LEU A 109 -4.07 5.28 -9.95
CA LEU A 109 -2.71 5.16 -9.43
C LEU A 109 -2.62 3.98 -8.49
N ALA A 110 -1.57 3.18 -8.60
CA ALA A 110 -1.13 2.28 -7.55
C ALA A 110 0.25 2.73 -7.04
N VAL A 111 0.44 2.69 -5.73
CA VAL A 111 1.70 3.03 -5.07
C VAL A 111 2.20 1.80 -4.32
N ASP A 112 3.43 1.42 -4.60
CA ASP A 112 4.18 0.46 -3.80
C ASP A 112 5.37 1.15 -3.14
N LYS A 113 5.42 1.03 -1.85
CA LYS A 113 6.52 1.54 -1.04
C LYS A 113 7.12 0.40 -0.21
N SER A 114 8.09 -0.31 -0.81
CA SER A 114 8.85 -1.42 -0.22
C SER A 114 8.13 -2.79 -0.14
N THR A 115 6.96 -2.97 -0.71
CA THR A 115 6.29 -4.28 -0.72
C THR A 115 6.95 -5.24 -1.71
N ILE A 116 7.35 -4.77 -2.89
CA ILE A 116 8.15 -5.55 -3.84
C ILE A 116 9.47 -5.98 -3.20
N ASP A 117 10.15 -5.08 -2.47
CA ASP A 117 11.39 -5.40 -1.76
C ASP A 117 11.18 -6.54 -0.74
N ALA A 118 10.08 -6.50 0.00
CA ALA A 118 9.72 -7.57 0.93
C ALA A 118 9.49 -8.91 0.21
N LEU A 119 8.75 -8.91 -0.91
CA LEU A 119 8.54 -10.12 -1.72
C LEU A 119 9.84 -10.70 -2.27
N LEU A 120 10.80 -9.83 -2.66
CA LEU A 120 12.10 -10.26 -3.16
C LEU A 120 12.97 -10.95 -2.10
N CYS A 121 12.69 -10.72 -0.82
CA CYS A 121 13.40 -11.38 0.29
C CYS A 121 12.86 -12.79 0.61
N GLY A 122 11.77 -13.22 -0.01
CA GLY A 122 11.12 -14.50 0.25
C GLY A 122 11.49 -15.62 -0.71
N ASN A 123 10.95 -16.79 -0.43
CA ASN A 123 11.03 -17.93 -1.36
C ASN A 123 10.17 -17.66 -2.59
N SER A 124 10.61 -18.17 -3.77
CA SER A 124 9.93 -17.92 -5.05
C SER A 124 9.73 -16.45 -5.35
N SER A 125 10.69 -15.62 -4.98
CA SER A 125 10.62 -14.16 -4.99
C SER A 125 10.20 -13.58 -6.34
N TYR A 126 10.84 -14.00 -7.43
CA TYR A 126 10.51 -13.52 -8.78
C TYR A 126 9.09 -13.91 -9.21
N LEU A 127 8.64 -15.13 -8.87
CA LEU A 127 7.28 -15.57 -9.17
C LEU A 127 6.25 -14.74 -8.38
N ASN A 128 6.52 -14.44 -7.12
CA ASN A 128 5.65 -13.64 -6.28
C ASN A 128 5.55 -12.19 -6.79
N VAL A 129 6.66 -11.59 -7.19
CA VAL A 129 6.66 -10.26 -7.82
C VAL A 129 5.90 -10.29 -9.14
N ALA A 130 6.10 -11.30 -10.00
CA ALA A 130 5.38 -11.43 -11.25
C ALA A 130 3.86 -11.53 -11.04
N LYS A 131 3.40 -12.29 -10.03
CA LYS A 131 1.99 -12.36 -9.66
C LYS A 131 1.44 -11.01 -9.21
N MET A 132 2.17 -10.31 -8.35
CA MET A 132 1.80 -8.97 -7.91
C MET A 132 1.68 -8.00 -9.09
N LEU A 133 2.69 -7.93 -9.96
CA LEU A 133 2.69 -7.02 -11.11
C LEU A 133 1.55 -7.32 -12.08
N LYS A 134 1.21 -8.59 -12.28
CA LYS A 134 0.05 -9.00 -13.10
C LYS A 134 -1.26 -8.50 -12.49
N GLU A 135 -1.44 -8.61 -11.19
CA GLU A 135 -2.63 -8.13 -10.50
C GLU A 135 -2.70 -6.60 -10.52
N VAL A 136 -1.59 -5.91 -10.27
CA VAL A 136 -1.51 -4.44 -10.34
C VAL A 136 -1.87 -3.97 -11.76
N GLN A 137 -1.29 -4.58 -12.79
CA GLN A 137 -1.64 -4.26 -14.20
C GLN A 137 -3.14 -4.44 -14.46
N ARG A 138 -3.74 -5.52 -13.96
CA ARG A 138 -5.17 -5.82 -14.15
C ARG A 138 -6.08 -4.74 -13.57
N VAL A 139 -5.79 -4.27 -12.35
CA VAL A 139 -6.65 -3.32 -11.62
C VAL A 139 -6.39 -1.86 -11.97
N LEU A 140 -5.29 -1.56 -12.68
CA LEU A 140 -4.91 -0.20 -13.07
C LEU A 140 -5.52 0.22 -14.39
N LYS A 141 -5.98 1.49 -14.44
CA LYS A 141 -6.26 2.24 -15.66
C LYS A 141 -5.02 2.97 -16.18
N GLY A 142 -4.09 3.34 -15.30
CA GLY A 142 -3.02 4.28 -15.60
C GLY A 142 -1.71 3.99 -14.85
N ASN A 143 -1.36 4.78 -13.86
CA ASN A 143 -0.02 4.92 -13.35
C ASN A 143 0.33 3.95 -12.21
N PHE A 144 1.57 3.42 -12.24
CA PHE A 144 2.16 2.65 -11.16
C PHE A 144 3.43 3.35 -10.67
N LEU A 145 3.51 3.64 -9.38
CA LEU A 145 4.65 4.23 -8.69
C LEU A 145 5.28 3.20 -7.76
N LEU A 146 6.56 2.92 -7.99
CA LEU A 146 7.43 2.06 -7.20
C LEU A 146 8.39 2.89 -6.36
#